data_48c73d028290fce4d19b1de20d39935f
#
_entry.id   48c73d028290fce4d19b1de20d39935f
#
_cell.length_a   1.000
_cell.length_b   1.000
_cell.length_c   1.000
_cell.angle_alpha   90.00
_cell.angle_beta   90.00
_cell.angle_gamma   90.00
#
_symmetry.space_group_name_H-M   'P 1'
#
loop_
_entity.id
_entity.type
_entity.pdbx_description
1 polymer ?
#
loop_
_entity_poly.entity_id
_entity_poly.type
_entity_poly.pdbx_seq_one_letter_code
_entity_poly.pdbx_strand_id
1 'polypeptide(L)'
;LDNTIPQKNMGQLVLLTLAFVGTIAVSITFSTIRSRIMTVVGQDIIFDIRTDLFKHLQELPFEYYDNRPHGKILIRVVNYVNSVSDMLSNGIINVILECLNMLFIMIFMFFVNVKLSLVVLSGLPIFAVIMMMIKKRQRKAWQDVSNKSSNLNAYLQENITGARVTQIFTREEENAEIFDRLSEKYRKSWINAVKYSHLVWPATDNVSTLVRAAIFVVGLLVLTPAAVSLGTIVAMTSYASSFWQPIMNLS
;
A
#
# COMPACT_ATOMS: atom_id res chain seq x y z
N LEU A 1 17.63 -17.04 -23.86
CA LEU A 1 19.03 -16.79 -23.50
C LEU A 1 19.89 -18.03 -23.81
N ASP A 2 19.50 -19.20 -23.31
CA ASP A 2 20.31 -20.41 -23.36
C ASP A 2 20.54 -20.98 -24.76
N ASN A 3 19.64 -20.76 -25.73
CA ASN A 3 19.75 -21.27 -27.10
C ASN A 3 20.15 -20.19 -28.11
N THR A 4 19.56 -19.00 -27.99
CA THR A 4 19.69 -17.97 -29.05
C THR A 4 21.03 -17.23 -28.99
N ILE A 5 21.59 -16.99 -27.78
CA ILE A 5 22.87 -16.29 -27.63
C ILE A 5 24.05 -17.15 -28.05
N PRO A 6 24.17 -18.44 -27.61
CA PRO A 6 25.26 -19.30 -28.05
C PRO A 6 25.26 -19.55 -29.55
N GLN A 7 24.08 -19.65 -30.17
CA GLN A 7 23.93 -19.90 -31.61
C GLN A 7 24.12 -18.65 -32.48
N LYS A 8 24.29 -17.45 -31.86
CA LYS A 8 24.41 -16.17 -32.57
C LYS A 8 23.32 -15.93 -33.63
N ASN A 9 22.11 -16.47 -33.38
CA ASN A 9 20.99 -16.37 -34.34
C ASN A 9 20.30 -15.01 -34.22
N MET A 10 20.75 -14.03 -35.01
CA MET A 10 20.22 -12.66 -35.01
C MET A 10 18.73 -12.59 -35.38
N GLY A 11 18.23 -13.46 -36.25
CA GLY A 11 16.81 -13.48 -36.65
C GLY A 11 15.90 -13.88 -35.48
N GLN A 12 16.27 -14.89 -34.69
CA GLN A 12 15.54 -15.28 -33.50
C GLN A 12 15.61 -14.21 -32.41
N LEU A 13 16.74 -13.53 -32.27
CA LEU A 13 16.90 -12.46 -31.28
C LEU A 13 15.99 -11.27 -31.59
N VAL A 14 15.91 -10.85 -32.84
CA VAL A 14 15.01 -9.78 -33.30
C VAL A 14 13.55 -10.20 -33.09
N LEU A 15 13.17 -11.44 -33.43
CA LEU A 15 11.81 -11.94 -33.24
C LEU A 15 11.41 -11.93 -31.75
N LEU A 16 12.29 -12.39 -30.85
CA LEU A 16 12.06 -12.39 -29.41
C LEU A 16 11.95 -10.96 -28.86
N THR A 17 12.77 -10.03 -29.35
CA THR A 17 12.71 -8.63 -28.95
C THR A 17 11.38 -7.99 -29.40
N LEU A 18 10.95 -8.24 -30.64
CA LEU A 18 9.65 -7.75 -31.13
C LEU A 18 8.48 -8.35 -30.33
N ALA A 19 8.54 -9.65 -30.02
CA ALA A 19 7.53 -10.29 -29.17
C ALA A 19 7.50 -9.68 -27.77
N PHE A 20 8.65 -9.40 -27.17
CA PHE A 20 8.75 -8.75 -25.87
C PHE A 20 8.18 -7.33 -25.88
N VAL A 21 8.53 -6.52 -26.89
CA VAL A 21 7.95 -5.18 -27.08
C VAL A 21 6.43 -5.28 -27.29
N GLY A 22 5.97 -6.27 -28.05
CA GLY A 22 4.56 -6.54 -28.26
C GLY A 22 3.82 -6.85 -26.94
N THR A 23 4.40 -7.69 -26.07
CA THR A 23 3.80 -7.99 -24.76
C THR A 23 3.75 -6.76 -23.85
N ILE A 24 4.76 -5.90 -23.89
CA ILE A 24 4.75 -4.63 -23.15
C ILE A 24 3.62 -3.72 -23.66
N ALA A 25 3.48 -3.55 -24.99
CA ALA A 25 2.43 -2.73 -25.57
C ALA A 25 1.02 -3.22 -25.18
N VAL A 26 0.80 -4.53 -25.25
CA VAL A 26 -0.44 -5.18 -24.80
C VAL A 26 -0.68 -4.92 -23.30
N SER A 27 0.33 -5.11 -22.47
CA SER A 27 0.25 -4.87 -21.03
C SER A 27 -0.13 -3.42 -20.68
N ILE A 28 0.49 -2.45 -21.34
CA ILE A 28 0.17 -1.01 -21.16
C ILE A 28 -1.27 -0.74 -21.58
N THR A 29 -1.72 -1.28 -22.70
CA THR A 29 -3.08 -1.12 -23.21
C THR A 29 -4.10 -1.66 -22.20
N PHE A 30 -3.92 -2.90 -21.75
CA PHE A 30 -4.82 -3.48 -20.73
C PHE A 30 -4.78 -2.73 -19.40
N SER A 31 -3.61 -2.28 -18.95
CA SER A 31 -3.48 -1.47 -17.74
C SER A 31 -4.25 -0.14 -17.85
N THR A 32 -4.18 0.51 -19.01
CA THR A 32 -4.89 1.76 -19.27
C THR A 32 -6.41 1.55 -19.30
N ILE A 33 -6.87 0.49 -19.97
CA ILE A 33 -8.29 0.11 -20.03
C ILE A 33 -8.80 -0.18 -18.61
N ARG A 34 -8.04 -0.98 -17.84
CA ARG A 34 -8.37 -1.30 -16.45
C ARG A 34 -8.51 -0.03 -15.61
N SER A 35 -7.52 0.87 -15.68
CA SER A 35 -7.54 2.13 -14.92
C SER A 35 -8.76 2.98 -15.26
N ARG A 36 -9.10 3.07 -16.56
CA ARG A 36 -10.29 3.80 -17.00
C ARG A 36 -11.59 3.19 -16.47
N ILE A 37 -11.74 1.87 -16.57
CA ILE A 37 -12.92 1.16 -16.05
C ILE A 37 -13.04 1.40 -14.53
N MET A 38 -11.93 1.28 -13.78
CA MET A 38 -11.93 1.51 -12.33
C MET A 38 -12.37 2.93 -11.98
N THR A 39 -11.88 3.93 -12.72
CA THR A 39 -12.28 5.33 -12.50
C THR A 39 -13.78 5.53 -12.75
N VAL A 40 -14.30 5.00 -13.85
CA VAL A 40 -15.74 5.14 -14.19
C VAL A 40 -16.60 4.45 -13.13
N VAL A 41 -16.33 3.17 -12.84
CA VAL A 41 -17.08 2.40 -11.84
C VAL A 41 -17.02 3.06 -10.45
N GLY A 42 -15.84 3.58 -10.07
CA GLY A 42 -15.69 4.30 -8.79
C GLY A 42 -16.56 5.56 -8.74
N GLN A 43 -16.64 6.34 -9.83
CA GLN A 43 -17.49 7.53 -9.89
C GLN A 43 -18.98 7.19 -9.95
N ASP A 44 -19.38 6.11 -10.62
CA ASP A 44 -20.75 5.64 -10.65
C ASP A 44 -21.23 5.22 -9.25
N ILE A 45 -20.40 4.49 -8.50
CA ILE A 45 -20.67 4.13 -7.10
C ILE A 45 -20.86 5.37 -6.23
N ILE A 46 -19.99 6.40 -6.39
CA ILE A 46 -20.13 7.66 -5.65
C ILE A 46 -21.44 8.35 -5.99
N PHE A 47 -21.78 8.40 -7.28
CA PHE A 47 -23.01 9.02 -7.75
C PHE A 47 -24.24 8.33 -7.15
N ASP A 48 -24.31 7.01 -7.18
CA ASP A 48 -25.41 6.23 -6.65
C ASP A 48 -25.55 6.42 -5.13
N ILE A 49 -24.45 6.27 -4.38
CA ILE A 49 -24.47 6.47 -2.93
C ILE A 49 -24.90 7.89 -2.55
N ARG A 50 -24.41 8.91 -3.26
CA ARG A 50 -24.82 10.30 -2.98
C ARG A 50 -26.29 10.53 -3.29
N THR A 51 -26.77 9.98 -4.39
CA THR A 51 -28.18 10.11 -4.79
C THR A 51 -29.09 9.46 -3.76
N ASP A 52 -28.76 8.26 -3.32
CA ASP A 52 -29.55 7.53 -2.32
C ASP A 52 -29.49 8.22 -0.94
N LEU A 53 -28.32 8.69 -0.53
CA LEU A 53 -28.18 9.47 0.70
C LEU A 53 -28.99 10.76 0.64
N PHE A 54 -28.95 11.47 -0.49
CA PHE A 54 -29.71 12.71 -0.65
C PHE A 54 -31.23 12.46 -0.58
N LYS A 55 -31.73 11.42 -1.27
CA LYS A 55 -33.14 11.02 -1.16
C LYS A 55 -33.52 10.69 0.27
N HIS A 56 -32.72 9.87 0.94
CA HIS A 56 -32.96 9.50 2.32
C HIS A 56 -32.96 10.72 3.26
N LEU A 57 -32.05 11.67 3.06
CA LEU A 57 -32.05 12.91 3.83
C LEU A 57 -33.35 13.71 3.65
N GLN A 58 -33.96 13.72 2.46
CA GLN A 58 -35.24 14.43 2.23
C GLN A 58 -36.43 13.78 2.96
N GLU A 59 -36.33 12.51 3.32
CA GLU A 59 -37.38 11.74 4.00
C GLU A 59 -37.26 11.76 5.53
N LEU A 60 -36.12 12.27 6.06
CA LEU A 60 -35.88 12.32 7.50
C LEU A 60 -36.74 13.37 8.20
N PRO A 61 -37.25 13.08 9.43
CA PRO A 61 -38.05 14.02 10.21
C PRO A 61 -37.24 15.25 10.65
N PHE A 62 -37.91 16.39 10.86
CA PHE A 62 -37.28 17.64 11.28
C PHE A 62 -36.47 17.51 12.56
N GLU A 63 -36.88 16.66 13.49
CA GLU A 63 -36.14 16.37 14.73
C GLU A 63 -34.70 15.90 14.49
N TYR A 64 -34.45 15.23 13.35
CA TYR A 64 -33.10 14.84 12.96
C TYR A 64 -32.20 16.04 12.68
N TYR A 65 -32.74 17.08 12.07
CA TYR A 65 -32.03 18.31 11.70
C TYR A 65 -31.85 19.26 12.87
N ASP A 66 -32.86 19.36 13.74
CA ASP A 66 -32.84 20.23 14.90
C ASP A 66 -31.78 19.81 15.94
N ASN A 67 -31.56 18.51 16.08
CA ASN A 67 -30.64 17.95 17.04
C ASN A 67 -29.19 17.76 16.51
N ARG A 68 -28.88 18.18 15.27
CA ARG A 68 -27.57 17.95 14.65
C ARG A 68 -27.04 19.16 13.88
N PRO A 69 -25.76 19.54 14.06
CA PRO A 69 -25.14 20.61 13.29
C PRO A 69 -25.16 20.26 11.78
N HIS A 70 -25.65 21.15 10.94
CA HIS A 70 -25.75 20.97 9.49
C HIS A 70 -24.39 20.62 8.82
N GLY A 71 -23.29 21.20 9.32
CA GLY A 71 -21.93 20.89 8.87
C GLY A 71 -21.55 19.42 9.06
N LYS A 72 -22.05 18.76 10.11
CA LYS A 72 -21.78 17.34 10.37
C LYS A 72 -22.51 16.43 9.39
N ILE A 73 -23.70 16.82 8.93
CA ILE A 73 -24.47 16.12 7.89
C ILE A 73 -23.74 16.26 6.55
N LEU A 74 -23.30 17.47 6.22
CA LEU A 74 -22.55 17.73 4.98
C LEU A 74 -21.26 16.91 4.88
N ILE A 75 -20.47 16.83 5.95
CA ILE A 75 -19.26 16.03 6.01
C ILE A 75 -19.55 14.53 5.71
N ARG A 76 -20.68 14.01 6.22
CA ARG A 76 -21.07 12.60 5.96
C ARG A 76 -21.40 12.36 4.49
N VAL A 77 -22.14 13.26 3.87
CA VAL A 77 -22.56 13.12 2.46
C VAL A 77 -21.41 13.34 1.48
N VAL A 78 -20.47 14.21 1.81
CA VAL A 78 -19.36 14.54 0.91
C VAL A 78 -18.13 13.70 1.23
N ASN A 79 -17.58 13.82 2.44
CA ASN A 79 -16.26 13.25 2.74
C ASN A 79 -16.32 11.75 3.00
N TYR A 80 -17.34 11.25 3.72
CA TYR A 80 -17.40 9.82 4.01
C TYR A 80 -17.74 8.99 2.78
N VAL A 81 -18.57 9.52 1.88
CA VAL A 81 -18.86 8.85 0.60
C VAL A 81 -17.61 8.75 -0.26
N ASN A 82 -16.79 9.81 -0.33
CA ASN A 82 -15.50 9.75 -1.02
C ASN A 82 -14.59 8.69 -0.39
N SER A 83 -14.50 8.64 0.95
CA SER A 83 -13.67 7.65 1.63
C SER A 83 -14.12 6.21 1.36
N VAL A 84 -15.43 5.96 1.25
CA VAL A 84 -15.97 4.64 0.87
C VAL A 84 -15.58 4.28 -0.55
N SER A 85 -15.70 5.24 -1.48
CA SER A 85 -15.29 5.03 -2.87
C SER A 85 -13.79 4.74 -3.00
N ASP A 86 -12.96 5.51 -2.31
CA ASP A 86 -11.51 5.28 -2.31
C ASP A 86 -11.15 3.89 -1.75
N MET A 87 -11.85 3.46 -0.70
CA MET A 87 -11.68 2.12 -0.14
C MET A 87 -12.09 1.03 -1.13
N LEU A 88 -13.19 1.20 -1.84
CA LEU A 88 -13.66 0.22 -2.83
C LEU A 88 -12.77 0.22 -4.08
N SER A 89 -12.54 1.39 -4.69
CA SER A 89 -11.84 1.50 -5.98
C SER A 89 -10.33 1.25 -5.85
N ASN A 90 -9.69 1.79 -4.81
CA ASN A 90 -8.23 1.72 -4.63
C ASN A 90 -7.81 0.71 -3.55
N GLY A 91 -8.69 0.35 -2.63
CA GLY A 91 -8.41 -0.60 -1.56
C GLY A 91 -8.69 -2.05 -1.98
N ILE A 92 -9.95 -2.46 -1.92
CA ILE A 92 -10.35 -3.86 -2.07
C ILE A 92 -9.98 -4.44 -3.43
N ILE A 93 -10.22 -3.68 -4.52
CA ILE A 93 -9.94 -4.16 -5.87
C ILE A 93 -8.45 -4.33 -6.09
N ASN A 94 -7.61 -3.39 -5.63
CA ASN A 94 -6.16 -3.55 -5.72
C ASN A 94 -5.67 -4.77 -4.92
N VAL A 95 -6.21 -5.03 -3.73
CA VAL A 95 -5.88 -6.24 -2.95
C VAL A 95 -6.19 -7.52 -3.75
N ILE A 96 -7.38 -7.60 -4.36
CA ILE A 96 -7.76 -8.76 -5.18
C ILE A 96 -6.81 -8.92 -6.37
N LEU A 97 -6.50 -7.84 -7.07
CA LEU A 97 -5.60 -7.87 -8.23
C LEU A 97 -4.17 -8.27 -7.84
N GLU A 98 -3.65 -7.77 -6.72
CA GLU A 98 -2.33 -8.15 -6.22
C GLU A 98 -2.30 -9.62 -5.77
N CYS A 99 -3.36 -10.13 -5.15
CA CYS A 99 -3.48 -11.55 -4.81
C CYS A 99 -3.50 -12.44 -6.07
N LEU A 100 -4.25 -12.05 -7.09
CA LEU A 100 -4.28 -12.76 -8.38
C LEU A 100 -2.91 -12.73 -9.07
N ASN A 101 -2.26 -11.57 -9.10
CA ASN A 101 -0.93 -11.42 -9.67
C ASN A 101 0.08 -12.34 -8.97
N MET A 102 0.09 -12.34 -7.64
CA MET A 102 0.94 -13.22 -6.85
C MET A 102 0.67 -14.72 -7.12
N LEU A 103 -0.60 -15.08 -7.26
CA LEU A 103 -1.00 -16.45 -7.60
C LEU A 103 -0.49 -16.87 -9.00
N PHE A 104 -0.66 -16.02 -10.01
CA PHE A 104 -0.16 -16.31 -11.34
C PHE A 104 1.37 -16.42 -11.37
N ILE A 105 2.09 -15.48 -10.73
CA ILE A 105 3.55 -15.55 -10.63
C ILE A 105 3.98 -16.86 -9.98
N MET A 106 3.32 -17.27 -8.88
CA MET A 106 3.60 -18.52 -8.19
C MET A 106 3.41 -19.72 -9.12
N ILE A 107 2.31 -19.78 -9.86
CA ILE A 107 2.04 -20.85 -10.83
C ILE A 107 3.17 -20.92 -11.88
N PHE A 108 3.53 -19.80 -12.50
CA PHE A 108 4.59 -19.76 -13.50
C PHE A 108 5.95 -20.16 -12.93
N MET A 109 6.28 -19.74 -11.70
CA MET A 109 7.51 -20.15 -11.03
C MET A 109 7.59 -21.67 -10.87
N PHE A 110 6.49 -22.32 -10.46
CA PHE A 110 6.46 -23.78 -10.31
C PHE A 110 6.61 -24.51 -11.65
N PHE A 111 6.07 -23.95 -12.74
CA PHE A 111 6.29 -24.51 -14.08
C PHE A 111 7.74 -24.39 -14.56
N VAL A 112 8.45 -23.34 -14.14
CA VAL A 112 9.86 -23.15 -14.55
C VAL A 112 10.79 -24.06 -13.74
N ASN A 113 10.73 -24.03 -12.42
CA ASN A 113 11.56 -24.90 -11.57
C ASN A 113 11.01 -24.98 -10.13
N VAL A 114 10.53 -26.16 -9.76
CA VAL A 114 9.93 -26.40 -8.43
C VAL A 114 10.90 -26.13 -7.28
N LYS A 115 12.18 -26.56 -7.41
CA LYS A 115 13.15 -26.43 -6.33
C LYS A 115 13.47 -24.95 -6.04
N LEU A 116 13.70 -24.15 -7.08
CA LEU A 116 13.93 -22.72 -6.92
C LEU A 116 12.68 -21.96 -6.45
N SER A 117 11.49 -22.41 -6.85
CA SER A 117 10.23 -21.85 -6.35
C SER A 117 10.07 -22.05 -4.84
N LEU A 118 10.44 -23.23 -4.32
CA LEU A 118 10.44 -23.48 -2.88
C LEU A 118 11.44 -22.58 -2.13
N VAL A 119 12.58 -22.25 -2.74
CA VAL A 119 13.52 -21.28 -2.17
C VAL A 119 12.87 -19.90 -2.05
N VAL A 120 12.14 -19.45 -3.08
CA VAL A 120 11.42 -18.16 -3.01
C VAL A 120 10.36 -18.17 -1.92
N LEU A 121 9.57 -19.25 -1.84
CA LEU A 121 8.51 -19.39 -0.83
C LEU A 121 9.06 -19.49 0.60
N SER A 122 10.28 -20.00 0.80
CA SER A 122 10.92 -20.06 2.13
C SER A 122 11.17 -18.66 2.71
N GLY A 123 11.22 -17.61 1.90
CA GLY A 123 11.27 -16.22 2.35
C GLY A 123 9.98 -15.73 3.01
N LEU A 124 8.81 -16.31 2.69
CA LEU A 124 7.52 -15.87 3.24
C LEU A 124 7.43 -15.99 4.77
N PRO A 125 7.76 -17.14 5.41
CA PRO A 125 7.70 -17.23 6.86
C PRO A 125 8.68 -16.29 7.55
N ILE A 126 9.87 -16.07 6.99
CA ILE A 126 10.85 -15.10 7.51
C ILE A 126 10.26 -13.68 7.45
N PHE A 127 9.71 -13.31 6.31
CA PHE A 127 9.04 -12.04 6.12
C PHE A 127 7.87 -11.87 7.09
N ALA A 128 7.00 -12.87 7.24
CA ALA A 128 5.84 -12.81 8.12
C ALA A 128 6.24 -12.54 9.58
N VAL A 129 7.28 -13.18 10.08
CA VAL A 129 7.80 -12.95 11.43
C VAL A 129 8.30 -11.51 11.59
N ILE A 130 9.11 -11.03 10.65
CA ILE A 130 9.65 -9.66 10.67
C ILE A 130 8.50 -8.65 10.65
N MET A 131 7.52 -8.85 9.76
CA MET A 131 6.38 -7.93 9.62
C MET A 131 5.49 -7.92 10.86
N MET A 132 5.21 -9.07 11.48
CA MET A 132 4.47 -9.12 12.74
C MET A 132 5.15 -8.29 13.84
N MET A 133 6.47 -8.36 13.93
CA MET A 133 7.24 -7.58 14.91
C MET A 133 7.16 -6.07 14.63
N ILE A 134 7.33 -5.65 13.37
CA ILE A 134 7.27 -4.24 12.96
C ILE A 134 5.85 -3.69 13.15
N LYS A 135 4.82 -4.38 12.62
CA LYS A 135 3.42 -3.94 12.68
C LYS A 135 2.92 -3.77 14.11
N LYS A 136 3.31 -4.64 15.03
CA LYS A 136 2.95 -4.50 16.46
C LYS A 136 3.48 -3.20 17.05
N ARG A 137 4.74 -2.83 16.76
CA ARG A 137 5.36 -1.59 17.25
C ARG A 137 4.79 -0.36 16.53
N GLN A 138 4.61 -0.45 15.21
CA GLN A 138 4.01 0.58 14.39
C GLN A 138 2.60 0.95 14.89
N ARG A 139 1.74 -0.05 15.12
CA ARG A 139 0.37 0.17 15.62
C ARG A 139 0.38 0.91 16.97
N LYS A 140 1.25 0.51 17.90
CA LYS A 140 1.37 1.18 19.20
C LYS A 140 1.84 2.64 19.04
N ALA A 141 2.80 2.88 18.17
CA ALA A 141 3.31 4.23 17.92
C ALA A 141 2.23 5.13 17.28
N TRP A 142 1.44 4.63 16.32
CA TRP A 142 0.32 5.38 15.74
C TRP A 142 -0.83 5.63 16.71
N GLN A 143 -1.08 4.74 17.67
CA GLN A 143 -2.02 4.98 18.74
C GLN A 143 -1.56 6.12 19.64
N ASP A 144 -0.26 6.20 19.96
CA ASP A 144 0.29 7.34 20.73
C ASP A 144 0.17 8.64 19.95
N VAL A 145 0.45 8.67 18.64
CA VAL A 145 0.20 9.84 17.78
C VAL A 145 -1.26 10.28 17.84
N SER A 146 -2.21 9.34 17.70
CA SER A 146 -3.64 9.64 17.77
C SER A 146 -4.03 10.27 19.10
N ASN A 147 -3.53 9.74 20.22
CA ASN A 147 -3.78 10.29 21.54
C ASN A 147 -3.21 11.71 21.71
N LYS A 148 -1.96 11.94 21.25
CA LYS A 148 -1.33 13.26 21.32
C LYS A 148 -2.02 14.27 20.41
N SER A 149 -2.44 13.84 19.21
CA SER A 149 -3.23 14.66 18.29
C SER A 149 -4.58 15.07 18.89
N SER A 150 -5.28 14.11 19.53
CA SER A 150 -6.55 14.40 20.18
C SER A 150 -6.40 15.42 21.31
N ASN A 151 -5.36 15.30 22.13
CA ASN A 151 -5.09 16.26 23.21
C ASN A 151 -4.75 17.65 22.66
N LEU A 152 -3.94 17.72 21.59
CA LEU A 152 -3.59 18.99 20.95
C LEU A 152 -4.83 19.66 20.34
N ASN A 153 -5.66 18.89 19.64
CA ASN A 153 -6.89 19.41 19.04
C ASN A 153 -7.92 19.86 20.08
N ALA A 154 -8.06 19.13 21.19
CA ALA A 154 -8.92 19.54 22.29
C ALA A 154 -8.46 20.88 22.89
N TYR A 155 -7.15 21.03 23.14
CA TYR A 155 -6.56 22.27 23.63
C TYR A 155 -6.76 23.44 22.66
N LEU A 156 -6.56 23.21 21.34
CA LEU A 156 -6.82 24.21 20.31
C LEU A 156 -8.30 24.65 20.33
N GLN A 157 -9.22 23.69 20.37
CA GLN A 157 -10.66 24.00 20.39
C GLN A 157 -11.04 24.80 21.61
N GLU A 158 -10.53 24.43 22.79
CA GLU A 158 -10.79 25.16 24.03
C GLU A 158 -10.26 26.61 23.97
N ASN A 159 -9.02 26.80 23.51
CA ASN A 159 -8.41 28.10 23.39
C ASN A 159 -9.04 29.00 22.31
N ILE A 160 -9.46 28.44 21.17
CA ILE A 160 -10.19 29.19 20.15
C ILE A 160 -11.56 29.65 20.71
N THR A 161 -12.26 28.74 21.36
CA THR A 161 -13.57 29.07 21.98
C THR A 161 -13.43 30.07 23.13
N GLY A 162 -12.38 29.93 23.93
CA GLY A 162 -12.07 30.79 25.07
C GLY A 162 -11.16 31.98 24.78
N ALA A 163 -10.85 32.29 23.50
CA ALA A 163 -9.87 33.30 23.14
C ALA A 163 -10.14 34.68 23.77
N ARG A 164 -11.42 35.09 23.85
CA ARG A 164 -11.82 36.32 24.50
C ARG A 164 -11.46 36.35 26.00
N VAL A 165 -11.62 35.20 26.68
CA VAL A 165 -11.27 35.06 28.10
C VAL A 165 -9.76 35.15 28.27
N THR A 166 -9.00 34.48 27.44
CA THR A 166 -7.53 34.52 27.41
C THR A 166 -7.03 35.96 27.29
N GLN A 167 -7.59 36.74 26.36
CA GLN A 167 -7.23 38.16 26.16
C GLN A 167 -7.60 39.06 27.35
N ILE A 168 -8.77 38.85 27.94
CA ILE A 168 -9.19 39.65 29.11
C ILE A 168 -8.25 39.43 30.31
N PHE A 169 -7.75 38.20 30.48
CA PHE A 169 -6.85 37.83 31.57
C PHE A 169 -5.37 37.92 31.20
N THR A 170 -5.02 38.38 29.99
CA THR A 170 -3.64 38.55 29.48
C THR A 170 -2.80 37.28 29.65
N ARG A 171 -3.37 36.13 29.24
CA ARG A 171 -2.74 34.80 29.38
C ARG A 171 -2.28 34.19 28.03
N GLU A 172 -2.05 35.01 27.03
CA GLU A 172 -1.66 34.58 25.70
C GLU A 172 -0.33 33.85 25.71
N GLU A 173 0.67 34.36 26.45
CA GLU A 173 2.00 33.78 26.53
C GLU A 173 1.98 32.41 27.23
N GLU A 174 1.26 32.28 28.35
CA GLU A 174 1.09 31.01 29.06
C GLU A 174 0.42 29.94 28.16
N ASN A 175 -0.61 30.34 27.42
CA ASN A 175 -1.32 29.46 26.50
C ASN A 175 -0.42 29.04 25.31
N ALA A 176 0.43 29.95 24.81
CA ALA A 176 1.41 29.65 23.78
C ALA A 176 2.45 28.62 24.27
N GLU A 177 2.98 28.79 25.49
CA GLU A 177 3.91 27.81 26.06
C GLU A 177 3.30 26.40 26.23
N ILE A 178 2.02 26.32 26.63
CA ILE A 178 1.31 25.05 26.78
C ILE A 178 1.12 24.42 25.41
N PHE A 179 0.73 25.21 24.41
CA PHE A 179 0.57 24.76 23.05
C PHE A 179 1.89 24.22 22.47
N ASP A 180 2.99 24.91 22.68
CA ASP A 180 4.33 24.48 22.23
C ASP A 180 4.74 23.15 22.88
N ARG A 181 4.48 22.96 24.17
CA ARG A 181 4.74 21.69 24.87
C ARG A 181 3.89 20.54 24.31
N LEU A 182 2.61 20.78 24.00
CA LEU A 182 1.73 19.77 23.41
C LEU A 182 2.14 19.44 21.97
N SER A 183 2.46 20.46 21.19
CA SER A 183 2.96 20.32 19.82
C SER A 183 4.27 19.54 19.77
N GLU A 184 5.21 19.80 20.70
CA GLU A 184 6.46 19.07 20.78
C GLU A 184 6.25 17.59 21.16
N LYS A 185 5.31 17.29 22.07
CA LYS A 185 4.93 15.90 22.39
C LYS A 185 4.34 15.20 21.16
N TYR A 186 3.45 15.87 20.44
CA TYR A 186 2.88 15.34 19.18
C TYR A 186 3.98 15.09 18.13
N ARG A 187 4.87 16.07 17.91
CA ARG A 187 6.00 15.96 16.98
C ARG A 187 6.89 14.75 17.30
N LYS A 188 7.25 14.54 18.57
CA LYS A 188 8.06 13.40 18.99
C LYS A 188 7.36 12.06 18.73
N SER A 189 6.07 11.96 19.05
CA SER A 189 5.28 10.75 18.79
C SER A 189 5.16 10.49 17.28
N TRP A 190 4.95 11.53 16.47
CA TRP A 190 4.90 11.43 15.01
C TRP A 190 6.20 10.91 14.43
N ILE A 191 7.34 11.50 14.79
CA ILE A 191 8.66 11.05 14.33
C ILE A 191 8.89 9.58 14.70
N ASN A 192 8.51 9.17 15.91
CA ASN A 192 8.63 7.79 16.35
C ASN A 192 7.73 6.84 15.54
N ALA A 193 6.50 7.21 15.23
CA ALA A 193 5.59 6.40 14.42
C ALA A 193 6.09 6.26 12.96
N VAL A 194 6.53 7.35 12.38
CA VAL A 194 7.12 7.38 11.02
C VAL A 194 8.36 6.52 10.93
N LYS A 195 9.22 6.50 11.97
CA LYS A 195 10.38 5.61 12.05
C LYS A 195 9.99 4.14 11.86
N TYR A 196 8.94 3.67 12.54
CA TYR A 196 8.47 2.29 12.37
C TYR A 196 7.80 2.06 11.01
N SER A 197 7.09 3.05 10.47
CA SER A 197 6.51 2.96 9.13
C SER A 197 7.58 2.83 8.06
N HIS A 198 8.67 3.60 8.17
CA HIS A 198 9.79 3.52 7.23
C HIS A 198 10.63 2.24 7.34
N LEU A 199 10.50 1.43 8.40
CA LEU A 199 11.18 0.14 8.49
C LEU A 199 10.55 -0.94 7.61
N VAL A 200 9.31 -0.78 7.19
CA VAL A 200 8.58 -1.78 6.39
C VAL A 200 9.27 -2.02 5.05
N TRP A 201 9.57 -0.94 4.31
CA TRP A 201 10.18 -1.04 2.99
C TRP A 201 11.58 -1.70 3.03
N PRO A 202 12.56 -1.25 3.84
CA PRO A 202 13.86 -1.92 3.94
C PRO A 202 13.76 -3.37 4.42
N ALA A 203 12.83 -3.69 5.32
CA ALA A 203 12.62 -5.06 5.77
C ALA A 203 12.19 -5.97 4.63
N THR A 204 11.25 -5.53 3.79
CA THR A 204 10.78 -6.29 2.62
C THR A 204 11.88 -6.42 1.57
N ASP A 205 12.58 -5.33 1.26
CA ASP A 205 13.65 -5.33 0.26
C ASP A 205 14.84 -6.22 0.66
N ASN A 206 15.23 -6.19 1.94
CA ASN A 206 16.28 -7.07 2.45
C ASN A 206 15.90 -8.56 2.34
N VAL A 207 14.65 -8.92 2.71
CA VAL A 207 14.18 -10.33 2.56
C VAL A 207 14.16 -10.71 1.08
N SER A 208 13.64 -9.86 0.20
CA SER A 208 13.63 -10.08 -1.25
C SER A 208 15.05 -10.27 -1.79
N THR A 209 16.00 -9.45 -1.34
CA THR A 209 17.41 -9.53 -1.75
C THR A 209 18.07 -10.81 -1.27
N LEU A 210 17.83 -11.22 0.00
CA LEU A 210 18.31 -12.49 0.53
C LEU A 210 17.76 -13.68 -0.25
N VAL A 211 16.47 -13.66 -0.59
CA VAL A 211 15.85 -14.71 -1.41
C VAL A 211 16.47 -14.75 -2.82
N ARG A 212 16.72 -13.61 -3.45
CA ARG A 212 17.42 -13.55 -4.76
C ARG A 212 18.85 -14.11 -4.65
N ALA A 213 19.59 -13.75 -3.61
CA ALA A 213 20.90 -14.33 -3.37
C ALA A 213 20.84 -15.85 -3.16
N ALA A 214 19.83 -16.34 -2.42
CA ALA A 214 19.62 -17.77 -2.23
C ALA A 214 19.31 -18.51 -3.54
N ILE A 215 18.57 -17.89 -4.48
CA ILE A 215 18.35 -18.46 -5.83
C ILE A 215 19.68 -18.69 -6.55
N PHE A 216 20.60 -17.70 -6.51
CA PHE A 216 21.93 -17.85 -7.13
C PHE A 216 22.75 -18.94 -6.44
N VAL A 217 22.79 -18.95 -5.11
CA VAL A 217 23.54 -19.97 -4.35
C VAL A 217 23.00 -21.36 -4.62
N VAL A 218 21.70 -21.58 -4.51
CA VAL A 218 21.08 -22.89 -4.74
C VAL A 218 21.17 -23.27 -6.21
N GLY A 219 20.94 -22.36 -7.13
CA GLY A 219 20.98 -22.61 -8.56
C GLY A 219 22.37 -22.96 -9.10
N LEU A 220 23.42 -22.30 -8.58
CA LEU A 220 24.78 -22.50 -9.07
C LEU A 220 25.57 -23.54 -8.28
N LEU A 221 25.35 -23.67 -6.97
CA LEU A 221 26.18 -24.50 -6.10
C LEU A 221 25.50 -25.83 -5.71
N VAL A 222 24.18 -25.86 -5.57
CA VAL A 222 23.44 -27.04 -5.09
C VAL A 222 22.83 -27.83 -6.24
N LEU A 223 22.33 -27.14 -7.26
CA LEU A 223 21.76 -27.81 -8.44
C LEU A 223 22.87 -27.97 -9.49
N THR A 224 23.03 -29.20 -10.04
CA THR A 224 24.04 -29.44 -11.07
C THR A 224 23.78 -28.55 -12.30
N PRO A 225 24.83 -28.10 -13.02
CA PRO A 225 24.70 -27.31 -14.26
C PRO A 225 23.80 -27.93 -15.33
N ALA A 226 23.66 -29.26 -15.32
CA ALA A 226 22.74 -29.98 -16.20
C ALA A 226 21.26 -29.82 -15.79
N ALA A 227 20.96 -29.43 -14.57
CA ALA A 227 19.61 -29.33 -14.04
C ALA A 227 19.00 -27.92 -14.11
N VAL A 228 19.85 -26.88 -14.17
CA VAL A 228 19.39 -25.47 -14.17
C VAL A 228 20.28 -24.63 -15.07
N SER A 229 19.69 -24.08 -16.13
CA SER A 229 20.39 -23.18 -17.04
C SER A 229 20.53 -21.78 -16.45
N LEU A 230 21.49 -20.98 -16.93
CA LEU A 230 21.64 -19.58 -16.57
C LEU A 230 20.36 -18.78 -16.87
N GLY A 231 19.69 -19.06 -17.98
CA GLY A 231 18.41 -18.45 -18.33
C GLY A 231 17.33 -18.74 -17.30
N THR A 232 17.29 -19.95 -16.76
CA THR A 232 16.36 -20.32 -15.67
C THR A 232 16.63 -19.51 -14.39
N ILE A 233 17.89 -19.32 -14.02
CA ILE A 233 18.25 -18.52 -12.82
C ILE A 233 17.82 -17.06 -13.00
N VAL A 234 18.10 -16.47 -14.17
CA VAL A 234 17.68 -15.10 -14.50
C VAL A 234 16.16 -14.97 -14.49
N ALA A 235 15.45 -15.92 -15.09
CA ALA A 235 13.98 -15.92 -15.09
C ALA A 235 13.43 -16.02 -13.65
N MET A 236 13.96 -16.94 -12.84
CA MET A 236 13.53 -17.12 -11.44
C MET A 236 13.82 -15.89 -10.57
N THR A 237 14.94 -15.21 -10.80
CA THR A 237 15.26 -13.95 -10.11
C THR A 237 14.26 -12.84 -10.47
N SER A 238 13.86 -12.76 -11.74
CA SER A 238 12.83 -11.82 -12.19
C SER A 238 11.46 -12.14 -11.62
N TYR A 239 11.07 -13.41 -11.61
CA TYR A 239 9.83 -13.86 -10.95
C TYR A 239 9.85 -13.60 -9.44
N ALA A 240 10.98 -13.87 -8.78
CA ALA A 240 11.11 -13.55 -7.35
C ALA A 240 10.91 -12.06 -7.08
N SER A 241 11.52 -11.18 -7.88
CA SER A 241 11.32 -9.74 -7.76
C SER A 241 9.84 -9.35 -7.95
N SER A 242 9.19 -9.90 -8.97
CA SER A 242 7.78 -9.65 -9.25
C SER A 242 6.84 -10.23 -8.17
N PHE A 243 7.23 -11.34 -7.53
CA PHE A 243 6.48 -11.97 -6.45
C PHE A 243 6.46 -11.13 -5.17
N TRP A 244 7.57 -10.43 -4.87
CA TRP A 244 7.66 -9.57 -3.70
C TRP A 244 6.97 -8.22 -3.87
N GLN A 245 6.75 -7.76 -5.11
CA GLN A 245 6.11 -6.48 -5.40
C GLN A 245 4.69 -6.35 -4.82
N PRO A 246 3.76 -7.32 -5.03
CA PRO A 246 2.44 -7.30 -4.41
C PRO A 246 2.48 -7.21 -2.87
N ILE A 247 3.42 -7.92 -2.26
CA ILE A 247 3.58 -7.94 -0.81
C ILE A 247 3.99 -6.55 -0.29
N MET A 248 4.84 -5.83 -1.04
CA MET A 248 5.21 -4.44 -0.73
C MET A 248 4.02 -3.50 -0.86
N ASN A 249 3.21 -3.67 -1.91
CA ASN A 249 2.04 -2.83 -2.17
C ASN A 249 0.91 -3.02 -1.13
N LEU A 250 0.83 -4.21 -0.52
CA LEU A 250 -0.17 -4.57 0.50
C LEU A 250 0.28 -4.28 1.95
N SER A 251 1.53 -3.88 2.18
CA SER A 251 2.14 -3.67 3.51
C SER A 251 1.91 -2.29 4.07
#